data_64055337f8bb2967377d4d94aea920ec
#
_entry.id   64055337f8bb2967377d4d94aea920ec
#
_cell.length_a   1.000
_cell.length_b   1.000
_cell.length_c   1.000
_cell.angle_alpha   90.00
_cell.angle_beta   90.00
_cell.angle_gamma   90.00
#
_symmetry.space_group_name_H-M   'P 1'
#
loop_
_entity.id
_entity.type
_entity.pdbx_description
1 polymer ?
#
loop_
_entity_poly.entity_id
_entity_poly.type
_entity_poly.pdbx_seq_one_letter_code
_entity_poly.pdbx_strand_id
1 'polypeptide(L)'
;MLDSLRLVRQALGETLDNALRDRGGVKEVRRRSTGRPTSFTATIDFLESTGGAEGTYELQVGAVSGGGFRVAKESCTITSTEPGGGRHYYEIRGGEVVSTSEDRLPRLSADRLALVSLSGIEVFRPVYDGLSAMEVFSPSPEAMRRPVAPDPGDLLRRDGSNIASVIERLDRARPEVKRRIEDYLHSIVPGVESVRRLAVARWETLEFQQRVQGASAPWSFQATSVSDGTLRALGVLVALFAGADTTLSAVGVEEPETALHPAAAGVLLDAIRDASERRQVLLTTHSPDLLDSASIRPDELLAVRSVEGTTEVSRPDEASRMALKESLFTAGELLRADQLHPEVREVVAS
;
A
#
# COMPACT_ATOMS: atom_id res chain seq x y z
N MET A 1 1.50 1.08 10.01
CA MET A 1 2.40 1.46 8.90
C MET A 1 1.63 1.71 7.59
N LEU A 2 0.96 0.75 6.98
CA LEU A 2 0.22 0.97 5.71
C LEU A 2 -0.83 2.08 5.82
N ASP A 3 -1.59 2.14 6.92
CA ASP A 3 -2.57 3.21 7.12
C ASP A 3 -1.93 4.61 7.28
N SER A 4 -0.70 4.71 7.77
CA SER A 4 0.04 5.99 7.83
C SER A 4 0.41 6.48 6.43
N LEU A 5 0.87 5.58 5.55
CA LEU A 5 1.14 5.92 4.15
C LEU A 5 -0.14 6.36 3.43
N ARG A 6 -1.23 5.63 3.65
CA ARG A 6 -2.55 5.97 3.12
C ARG A 6 -3.04 7.33 3.61
N LEU A 7 -2.82 7.66 4.90
CA LEU A 7 -3.18 8.97 5.46
C LEU A 7 -2.48 10.11 4.70
N VAL A 8 -1.16 9.99 4.51
CA VAL A 8 -0.37 11.00 3.78
C VAL A 8 -0.85 11.13 2.33
N ARG A 9 -1.02 10.00 1.63
CA ARG A 9 -1.53 9.99 0.26
C ARG A 9 -2.90 10.66 0.14
N GLN A 10 -3.85 10.33 1.01
CA GLN A 10 -5.18 10.95 1.02
C GLN A 10 -5.10 12.44 1.31
N ALA A 11 -4.26 12.85 2.27
CA ALA A 11 -4.09 14.26 2.61
C ALA A 11 -3.47 15.09 1.46
N LEU A 12 -2.66 14.48 0.60
CA LEU A 12 -2.11 15.10 -0.59
C LEU A 12 -3.14 15.16 -1.74
N GLY A 13 -3.89 14.09 -1.96
CA GLY A 13 -4.83 13.98 -3.07
C GLY A 13 -6.19 14.65 -2.83
N GLU A 14 -6.63 14.72 -1.58
CA GLU A 14 -7.91 15.32 -1.18
C GLU A 14 -7.68 16.52 -0.24
N THR A 15 -7.97 16.33 1.03
CA THR A 15 -7.65 17.27 2.12
C THR A 15 -7.26 16.50 3.37
N LEU A 16 -6.43 17.11 4.21
CA LEU A 16 -6.09 16.53 5.50
C LEU A 16 -7.33 16.32 6.40
N ASP A 17 -8.34 17.21 6.29
CA ASP A 17 -9.60 17.08 7.02
C ASP A 17 -10.36 15.81 6.63
N ASN A 18 -10.50 15.53 5.33
CA ASN A 18 -11.14 14.31 4.85
C ASN A 18 -10.36 13.06 5.30
N ALA A 19 -9.04 13.06 5.12
CA ALA A 19 -8.19 11.95 5.50
C ALA A 19 -8.26 11.62 7.00
N LEU A 20 -8.39 12.64 7.87
CA LEU A 20 -8.56 12.46 9.31
C LEU A 20 -10.00 12.06 9.67
N ARG A 21 -11.01 12.64 9.01
CA ARG A 21 -12.43 12.33 9.26
C ARG A 21 -12.76 10.88 8.99
N ASP A 22 -12.23 10.31 7.92
CA ASP A 22 -12.37 8.88 7.58
C ASP A 22 -11.85 7.95 8.69
N ARG A 23 -10.97 8.46 9.56
CA ARG A 23 -10.37 7.75 10.71
C ARG A 23 -10.97 8.11 12.05
N GLY A 24 -12.08 8.83 12.08
CA GLY A 24 -12.71 9.31 13.33
C GLY A 24 -12.06 10.57 13.92
N GLY A 25 -11.24 11.26 13.13
CA GLY A 25 -10.59 12.52 13.49
C GLY A 25 -9.21 12.35 14.17
N VAL A 26 -8.55 13.47 14.41
CA VAL A 26 -7.18 13.51 14.97
C VAL A 26 -7.04 12.79 16.32
N LYS A 27 -8.12 12.73 17.10
CA LYS A 27 -8.12 12.05 18.41
C LYS A 27 -7.98 10.53 18.30
N GLU A 28 -8.45 9.95 17.22
CA GLU A 28 -8.36 8.50 16.98
C GLU A 28 -7.03 8.13 16.33
N VAL A 29 -6.48 8.99 15.47
CA VAL A 29 -5.20 8.76 14.78
C VAL A 29 -4.00 8.87 15.74
N ARG A 30 -4.07 9.79 16.69
CA ARG A 30 -2.97 9.97 17.65
C ARG A 30 -2.89 8.83 18.66
N ARG A 31 -1.69 8.54 19.13
CA ARG A 31 -1.47 7.55 20.19
C ARG A 31 -2.24 7.91 21.47
N ARG A 32 -2.93 6.95 22.07
CA ARG A 32 -3.52 7.04 23.40
C ARG A 32 -2.52 6.49 24.41
N SER A 33 -1.72 7.37 25.04
CA SER A 33 -0.73 6.97 26.06
C SER A 33 -0.80 7.91 27.28
N THR A 34 -0.07 7.52 28.33
CA THR A 34 0.11 8.28 29.56
C THR A 34 0.68 9.62 29.23
N GLY A 35 0.93 10.46 28.85
CA GLY A 35 1.40 11.78 28.44
C GLY A 35 0.37 12.54 27.60
N ARG A 36 -0.73 11.92 27.23
CA ARG A 36 -1.79 12.51 26.39
C ARG A 36 -1.24 13.33 25.21
N PRO A 37 -0.45 12.72 24.32
CA PRO A 37 0.12 13.45 23.19
C PRO A 37 -0.98 14.15 22.42
N THR A 38 -0.78 15.43 22.10
CA THR A 38 -1.74 16.24 21.35
C THR A 38 -1.50 16.21 19.86
N SER A 39 -0.43 15.56 19.41
CA SER A 39 0.00 15.46 18.01
C SER A 39 0.45 14.06 17.66
N PHE A 40 0.52 13.79 16.36
CA PHE A 40 1.25 12.67 15.78
C PHE A 40 2.17 13.19 14.68
N THR A 41 3.21 12.42 14.38
CA THR A 41 4.17 12.71 13.30
C THR A 41 4.23 11.51 12.37
N ALA A 42 4.23 11.77 11.07
CA ALA A 42 4.55 10.80 10.03
C ALA A 42 5.85 11.26 9.36
N THR A 43 6.86 10.38 9.36
CA THR A 43 8.14 10.62 8.69
C THR A 43 8.31 9.55 7.62
N ILE A 44 8.63 9.95 6.40
CA ILE A 44 8.84 9.08 5.26
C ILE A 44 10.20 9.42 4.66
N ASP A 45 11.13 8.48 4.78
CA ASP A 45 12.39 8.53 4.05
C ASP A 45 12.18 7.90 2.68
N PHE A 46 12.69 8.54 1.65
CA PHE A 46 12.53 8.09 0.28
C PHE A 46 13.86 8.12 -0.48
N LEU A 47 13.94 7.22 -1.44
CA LEU A 47 15.01 7.16 -2.43
C LEU A 47 14.36 7.16 -3.82
N GLU A 48 14.82 8.02 -4.70
CA GLU A 48 14.35 8.03 -6.08
C GLU A 48 14.79 6.74 -6.81
N SER A 49 13.89 6.14 -7.57
CA SER A 49 14.13 4.85 -8.23
C SER A 49 15.31 4.87 -9.20
N THR A 50 15.63 6.03 -9.77
CA THR A 50 16.80 6.26 -10.61
C THR A 50 18.10 6.44 -9.82
N GLY A 51 18.01 6.54 -8.48
CA GLY A 51 19.14 6.78 -7.60
C GLY A 51 19.68 8.21 -7.63
N GLY A 52 18.96 9.15 -8.27
CA GLY A 52 19.39 10.54 -8.43
C GLY A 52 19.17 11.43 -7.21
N ALA A 53 18.27 11.04 -6.29
CA ALA A 53 17.98 11.80 -5.09
C ALA A 53 17.48 10.93 -3.94
N GLU A 54 17.80 11.35 -2.72
CA GLU A 54 17.25 10.81 -1.48
C GLU A 54 16.69 11.92 -0.62
N GLY A 55 15.78 11.59 0.30
CA GLY A 55 15.25 12.63 1.16
C GLY A 55 14.29 12.15 2.23
N THR A 56 13.77 13.11 2.97
CA THR A 56 12.82 12.88 4.06
C THR A 56 11.66 13.85 3.94
N TYR A 57 10.45 13.33 4.01
CA TYR A 57 9.22 14.11 4.19
C TYR A 57 8.66 13.88 5.58
N GLU A 58 8.37 14.96 6.31
CA GLU A 58 7.80 14.91 7.66
C GLU A 58 6.53 15.76 7.74
N LEU A 59 5.49 15.17 8.32
CA LEU A 59 4.21 15.80 8.60
C LEU A 59 3.86 15.61 10.08
N GLN A 60 3.75 16.72 10.82
CA GLN A 60 3.25 16.73 12.20
C GLN A 60 1.88 17.39 12.26
N VAL A 61 0.89 16.67 12.78
CA VAL A 61 -0.49 17.14 12.95
C VAL A 61 -0.84 17.18 14.41
N GLY A 62 -1.30 18.33 14.88
CA GLY A 62 -1.72 18.57 16.26
C GLY A 62 -3.22 18.79 16.39
N ALA A 63 -3.79 18.37 17.53
CA ALA A 63 -5.14 18.67 17.90
C ALA A 63 -5.27 20.12 18.41
N VAL A 64 -6.38 20.77 18.08
CA VAL A 64 -6.69 22.13 18.57
C VAL A 64 -7.69 22.06 19.71
N SER A 65 -7.57 22.95 20.71
CA SER A 65 -8.55 23.09 21.80
C SER A 65 -9.90 23.51 21.22
N GLY A 66 -10.97 22.80 21.63
CA GLY A 66 -12.31 23.00 21.08
C GLY A 66 -12.66 22.08 19.88
N GLY A 67 -11.74 21.28 19.42
CA GLY A 67 -11.90 20.35 18.29
C GLY A 67 -11.17 20.80 17.04
N GLY A 68 -10.99 19.85 16.10
CA GLY A 68 -10.24 20.08 14.88
C GLY A 68 -8.75 19.78 15.01
N PHE A 69 -7.99 20.14 13.99
CA PHE A 69 -6.55 19.90 13.90
C PHE A 69 -5.82 21.12 13.28
N ARG A 70 -4.52 21.10 13.36
CA ARG A 70 -3.64 22.00 12.60
C ARG A 70 -2.42 21.23 12.12
N VAL A 71 -1.86 21.61 10.98
CA VAL A 71 -0.51 21.20 10.59
C VAL A 71 0.47 21.97 11.48
N ALA A 72 1.07 21.26 12.43
CA ALA A 72 2.01 21.87 13.37
C ALA A 72 3.37 22.09 12.71
N LYS A 73 3.83 21.09 11.92
CA LYS A 73 5.04 21.14 11.12
C LYS A 73 4.84 20.36 9.83
N GLU A 74 5.37 20.86 8.74
CA GLU A 74 5.58 20.13 7.51
C GLU A 74 6.95 20.48 6.95
N SER A 75 7.74 19.47 6.63
CA SER A 75 9.06 19.67 6.05
C SER A 75 9.39 18.61 5.01
N CYS A 76 10.18 19.01 4.03
CA CYS A 76 10.77 18.12 3.04
C CYS A 76 12.22 18.49 2.85
N THR A 77 13.09 17.49 2.80
CA THR A 77 14.49 17.64 2.41
C THR A 77 14.77 16.67 1.28
N ILE A 78 15.41 17.13 0.24
CA ILE A 78 15.86 16.34 -0.90
C ILE A 78 17.35 16.61 -1.06
N THR A 79 18.15 15.59 -1.15
CA THR A 79 19.59 15.68 -1.42
C THR A 79 19.87 14.91 -2.70
N SER A 80 20.44 15.60 -3.69
CA SER A 80 20.90 14.92 -4.90
C SER A 80 22.09 14.03 -4.57
N THR A 81 22.09 12.82 -5.09
CA THR A 81 23.21 11.88 -4.99
C THR A 81 24.22 12.06 -6.12
N GLU A 82 23.89 12.90 -7.12
CA GLU A 82 24.78 13.19 -8.25
C GLU A 82 25.91 14.16 -7.84
N PRO A 83 27.12 14.01 -8.43
CA PRO A 83 28.22 14.94 -8.19
C PRO A 83 27.85 16.37 -8.59
N GLY A 84 27.92 17.31 -7.65
CA GLY A 84 27.53 18.71 -7.86
C GLY A 84 26.05 19.00 -7.65
N GLY A 85 25.25 17.98 -7.30
CA GLY A 85 23.86 18.16 -6.93
C GLY A 85 23.68 18.94 -5.62
N GLY A 86 22.56 19.60 -5.49
CA GLY A 86 22.24 20.46 -4.35
C GLY A 86 21.40 19.75 -3.29
N ARG A 87 21.22 20.46 -2.19
CA ARG A 87 20.23 20.13 -1.17
C ARG A 87 19.07 21.11 -1.27
N HIS A 88 17.86 20.60 -1.47
CA HIS A 88 16.63 21.38 -1.50
C HIS A 88 15.78 21.05 -0.29
N TYR A 89 15.18 22.06 0.31
CA TYR A 89 14.38 21.85 1.51
C TYR A 89 13.36 22.96 1.73
N TYR A 90 12.32 22.63 2.49
CA TYR A 90 11.47 23.59 3.16
C TYR A 90 11.07 23.07 4.54
N GLU A 91 10.83 24.01 5.45
CA GLU A 91 10.21 23.77 6.74
C GLU A 91 9.14 24.84 6.99
N ILE A 92 7.94 24.37 7.30
CA ILE A 92 6.76 25.21 7.57
C ILE A 92 6.22 24.81 8.94
N ARG A 93 5.96 25.80 9.78
CA ARG A 93 5.34 25.61 11.10
C ARG A 93 4.14 26.50 11.24
N GLY A 94 2.98 25.89 11.60
CA GLY A 94 1.73 26.61 11.79
C GLY A 94 1.27 27.43 10.57
N GLY A 95 1.69 27.04 9.36
CA GLY A 95 1.38 27.73 8.11
C GLY A 95 2.40 28.81 7.70
N GLU A 96 3.44 29.08 8.51
CA GLU A 96 4.49 30.04 8.21
C GLU A 96 5.77 29.35 7.76
N VAL A 97 6.44 29.92 6.76
CA VAL A 97 7.74 29.42 6.27
C VAL A 97 8.82 29.76 7.29
N VAL A 98 9.46 28.73 7.85
CA VAL A 98 10.58 28.86 8.79
C VAL A 98 11.89 28.93 8.02
N SER A 99 12.08 28.03 7.06
CA SER A 99 13.28 27.96 6.23
C SER A 99 12.99 27.31 4.88
N THR A 100 13.74 27.68 3.86
CA THR A 100 13.65 27.10 2.52
C THR A 100 14.95 27.35 1.75
N SER A 101 15.26 26.44 0.82
CA SER A 101 16.32 26.62 -0.18
C SER A 101 15.88 27.44 -1.39
N GLU A 102 14.58 27.66 -1.56
CA GLU A 102 14.03 28.32 -2.74
C GLU A 102 13.84 29.82 -2.53
N ASP A 103 14.15 30.60 -3.53
CA ASP A 103 14.05 32.07 -3.48
C ASP A 103 12.62 32.57 -3.28
N ARG A 104 11.66 31.83 -3.80
CA ARG A 104 10.24 32.18 -3.73
C ARG A 104 9.38 30.93 -3.57
N LEU A 105 8.48 30.95 -2.59
CA LEU A 105 7.45 29.96 -2.42
C LEU A 105 6.07 30.51 -2.86
N PRO A 106 5.19 29.66 -3.42
CA PRO A 106 3.81 30.05 -3.67
C PRO A 106 3.10 30.34 -2.35
N ARG A 107 1.97 31.04 -2.42
CA ARG A 107 1.11 31.28 -1.25
C ARG A 107 0.59 29.95 -0.72
N LEU A 108 0.89 29.67 0.53
CA LEU A 108 0.44 28.44 1.21
C LEU A 108 -0.99 28.62 1.73
N SER A 109 -1.74 27.52 1.78
CA SER A 109 -3.07 27.43 2.34
C SER A 109 -3.02 26.71 3.68
N ALA A 110 -3.71 27.23 4.70
CA ALA A 110 -3.68 26.66 6.05
C ALA A 110 -4.48 25.33 6.17
N ASP A 111 -5.32 25.04 5.20
CA ASP A 111 -6.19 23.85 5.15
C ASP A 111 -5.63 22.70 4.31
N ARG A 112 -4.47 22.92 3.67
CA ARG A 112 -3.81 21.94 2.80
C ARG A 112 -2.37 21.73 3.20
N LEU A 113 -1.83 20.56 2.85
CA LEU A 113 -0.40 20.32 2.97
C LEU A 113 0.37 21.25 2.04
N ALA A 114 1.48 21.78 2.51
CA ALA A 114 2.31 22.69 1.74
C ALA A 114 2.89 22.02 0.49
N LEU A 115 3.25 20.74 0.57
CA LEU A 115 3.76 19.98 -0.56
C LEU A 115 2.79 20.00 -1.78
N VAL A 116 1.46 20.09 -1.56
CA VAL A 116 0.48 20.25 -2.64
C VAL A 116 0.72 21.54 -3.42
N SER A 117 0.98 22.66 -2.72
CA SER A 117 1.27 23.94 -3.37
C SER A 117 2.69 23.99 -3.94
N LEU A 118 3.63 23.31 -3.27
CA LEU A 118 5.04 23.27 -3.68
C LEU A 118 5.32 22.27 -4.81
N SER A 119 4.36 21.40 -5.15
CA SER A 119 4.46 20.50 -6.31
C SER A 119 4.59 21.23 -7.66
N GLY A 120 4.31 22.53 -7.68
CA GLY A 120 4.58 23.40 -8.83
C GLY A 120 6.06 23.79 -8.99
N ILE A 121 6.90 23.54 -7.98
CA ILE A 121 8.34 23.74 -8.01
C ILE A 121 8.98 22.42 -8.42
N GLU A 122 9.82 22.46 -9.47
CA GLU A 122 10.36 21.27 -10.13
C GLU A 122 11.05 20.29 -9.16
N VAL A 123 11.80 20.79 -8.21
CA VAL A 123 12.55 19.96 -7.25
C VAL A 123 11.67 19.21 -6.25
N PHE A 124 10.45 19.70 -5.94
CA PHE A 124 9.53 19.03 -5.02
C PHE A 124 8.48 18.18 -5.73
N ARG A 125 8.37 18.33 -7.05
CA ARG A 125 7.39 17.60 -7.87
C ARG A 125 7.55 16.09 -7.77
N PRO A 126 8.77 15.49 -7.88
CA PRO A 126 8.94 14.04 -7.77
C PRO A 126 8.48 13.49 -6.41
N VAL A 127 8.68 14.22 -5.32
CA VAL A 127 8.23 13.80 -3.98
C VAL A 127 6.70 13.78 -3.91
N TYR A 128 6.05 14.86 -4.40
CA TYR A 128 4.60 14.91 -4.47
C TYR A 128 4.03 13.76 -5.32
N ASP A 129 4.57 13.55 -6.51
CA ASP A 129 4.13 12.50 -7.42
C ASP A 129 4.35 11.11 -6.79
N GLY A 130 5.52 10.86 -6.19
CA GLY A 130 5.83 9.61 -5.52
C GLY A 130 4.91 9.31 -4.34
N LEU A 131 4.67 10.28 -3.46
CA LEU A 131 3.80 10.10 -2.30
C LEU A 131 2.31 10.01 -2.69
N SER A 132 1.89 10.75 -3.71
CA SER A 132 0.51 10.71 -4.22
C SER A 132 0.21 9.42 -4.99
N ALA A 133 1.23 8.77 -5.53
CA ALA A 133 1.15 7.55 -6.30
C ALA A 133 1.22 6.27 -5.45
N MET A 134 1.32 6.37 -4.12
CA MET A 134 1.20 5.22 -3.22
C MET A 134 -0.25 4.76 -3.12
N GLU A 135 -0.50 3.46 -3.23
CA GLU A 135 -1.83 2.89 -3.03
C GLU A 135 -1.81 1.74 -2.05
N VAL A 136 -2.84 1.65 -1.21
CA VAL A 136 -3.01 0.53 -0.26
C VAL A 136 -4.36 -0.12 -0.52
N PHE A 137 -4.33 -1.39 -0.88
CA PHE A 137 -5.48 -2.21 -1.22
C PHE A 137 -5.82 -3.20 -0.11
N SER A 138 -7.11 -3.41 0.09
CA SER A 138 -7.68 -4.46 0.92
C SER A 138 -8.93 -4.99 0.20
N PRO A 139 -8.77 -5.77 -0.88
CA PRO A 139 -9.89 -6.25 -1.68
C PRO A 139 -10.90 -7.03 -0.82
N SER A 140 -12.17 -6.66 -0.91
CA SER A 140 -13.26 -7.28 -0.15
C SER A 140 -14.12 -8.13 -1.09
N PRO A 141 -14.19 -9.45 -0.89
CA PRO A 141 -15.08 -10.32 -1.67
C PRO A 141 -16.54 -9.85 -1.66
N GLU A 142 -17.00 -9.30 -0.54
CA GLU A 142 -18.35 -8.77 -0.43
C GLU A 142 -18.56 -7.54 -1.33
N ALA A 143 -17.62 -6.61 -1.36
CA ALA A 143 -17.68 -5.42 -2.21
C ALA A 143 -17.59 -5.80 -3.70
N MET A 144 -16.74 -6.77 -4.05
CA MET A 144 -16.53 -7.24 -5.41
C MET A 144 -17.70 -8.04 -5.98
N ARG A 145 -18.53 -8.66 -5.12
CA ARG A 145 -19.76 -9.38 -5.55
C ARG A 145 -20.89 -8.46 -5.94
N ARG A 146 -20.93 -7.26 -5.38
CA ARG A 146 -22.05 -6.34 -5.61
C ARG A 146 -21.97 -5.76 -7.02
N PRO A 147 -23.05 -5.81 -7.80
CA PRO A 147 -23.11 -5.05 -9.04
C PRO A 147 -22.96 -3.55 -8.76
N VAL A 148 -22.11 -2.88 -9.53
CA VAL A 148 -21.82 -1.45 -9.38
C VAL A 148 -22.10 -0.70 -10.68
N ALA A 149 -22.27 0.62 -10.59
CA ALA A 149 -22.31 1.45 -11.79
C ALA A 149 -20.93 1.43 -12.47
N PRO A 150 -20.87 1.34 -13.81
CA PRO A 150 -19.61 1.41 -14.54
C PRO A 150 -18.82 2.68 -14.22
N ASP A 151 -17.50 2.54 -14.12
CA ASP A 151 -16.58 3.68 -14.04
C ASP A 151 -15.46 3.54 -15.10
N PRO A 152 -14.55 4.51 -15.24
CA PRO A 152 -13.48 4.43 -16.24
C PRO A 152 -12.52 3.23 -16.04
N GLY A 153 -12.42 2.68 -14.83
CA GLY A 153 -11.53 1.56 -14.52
C GLY A 153 -10.03 1.93 -14.54
N ASP A 154 -9.70 3.22 -14.43
CA ASP A 154 -8.31 3.69 -14.45
C ASP A 154 -7.51 3.21 -13.26
N LEU A 155 -8.13 3.22 -12.08
CA LEU A 155 -7.55 2.76 -10.83
C LEU A 155 -8.51 1.82 -10.12
N LEU A 156 -7.97 0.76 -9.53
CA LEU A 156 -8.72 -0.12 -8.65
C LEU A 156 -9.08 0.65 -7.37
N ARG A 157 -10.33 0.55 -6.93
CA ARG A 157 -10.70 1.04 -5.60
C ARG A 157 -10.11 0.15 -4.52
N ARG A 158 -9.85 0.72 -3.35
CA ARG A 158 -9.20 0.01 -2.25
C ARG A 158 -9.84 -1.35 -1.93
N ASP A 159 -11.16 -1.41 -1.92
CA ASP A 159 -11.95 -2.61 -1.62
C ASP A 159 -12.22 -3.50 -2.84
N GLY A 160 -11.74 -3.13 -4.02
CA GLY A 160 -11.96 -3.86 -5.27
C GLY A 160 -13.37 -3.68 -5.86
N SER A 161 -14.22 -2.81 -5.32
CA SER A 161 -15.63 -2.70 -5.73
C SER A 161 -15.83 -2.39 -7.22
N ASN A 162 -14.89 -1.71 -7.89
CA ASN A 162 -14.95 -1.41 -9.33
C ASN A 162 -14.14 -2.36 -10.21
N ILE A 163 -13.80 -3.55 -9.70
CA ILE A 163 -12.89 -4.48 -10.41
C ILE A 163 -13.40 -4.89 -11.78
N ALA A 164 -14.71 -4.91 -12.00
CA ALA A 164 -15.28 -5.22 -13.30
C ALA A 164 -14.90 -4.18 -14.38
N SER A 165 -14.95 -2.88 -14.04
CA SER A 165 -14.48 -1.80 -14.91
C SER A 165 -12.97 -1.91 -15.18
N VAL A 166 -12.17 -2.24 -14.14
CA VAL A 166 -10.72 -2.39 -14.28
C VAL A 166 -10.36 -3.56 -15.20
N ILE A 167 -11.03 -4.72 -15.06
CA ILE A 167 -10.84 -5.89 -15.93
C ILE A 167 -11.20 -5.55 -17.38
N GLU A 168 -12.31 -4.85 -17.60
CA GLU A 168 -12.72 -4.40 -18.96
C GLU A 168 -11.69 -3.48 -19.59
N ARG A 169 -11.13 -2.54 -18.81
CA ARG A 169 -10.08 -1.66 -19.28
C ARG A 169 -8.80 -2.42 -19.61
N LEU A 170 -8.40 -3.36 -18.77
CA LEU A 170 -7.24 -4.23 -19.03
C LEU A 170 -7.45 -5.06 -20.29
N ASP A 171 -8.62 -5.61 -20.49
CA ASP A 171 -8.95 -6.40 -21.68
C ASP A 171 -8.77 -5.61 -22.97
N ARG A 172 -9.15 -4.33 -22.95
CA ARG A 172 -9.06 -3.42 -24.12
C ARG A 172 -7.68 -2.83 -24.33
N ALA A 173 -7.06 -2.35 -23.25
CA ALA A 173 -5.87 -1.52 -23.35
C ALA A 173 -4.57 -2.29 -23.07
N ARG A 174 -4.63 -3.37 -22.27
CA ARG A 174 -3.44 -4.14 -21.83
C ARG A 174 -3.77 -5.62 -21.66
N PRO A 175 -4.12 -6.32 -22.76
CA PRO A 175 -4.52 -7.73 -22.71
C PRO A 175 -3.43 -8.66 -22.18
N GLU A 176 -2.15 -8.27 -22.30
CA GLU A 176 -1.01 -9.01 -21.73
C GLU A 176 -1.01 -8.99 -20.20
N VAL A 177 -1.38 -7.86 -19.58
CA VAL A 177 -1.50 -7.75 -18.11
C VAL A 177 -2.69 -8.57 -17.62
N LYS A 178 -3.83 -8.48 -18.32
CA LYS A 178 -5.00 -9.29 -18.01
C LYS A 178 -4.68 -10.78 -18.07
N ARG A 179 -4.00 -11.22 -19.13
CA ARG A 179 -3.58 -12.63 -19.28
C ARG A 179 -2.68 -13.07 -18.12
N ARG A 180 -1.70 -12.25 -17.73
CA ARG A 180 -0.84 -12.52 -16.58
C ARG A 180 -1.65 -12.71 -15.28
N ILE A 181 -2.65 -11.86 -15.04
CA ILE A 181 -3.57 -11.98 -13.90
C ILE A 181 -4.33 -13.31 -13.96
N GLU A 182 -4.86 -13.67 -15.14
CA GLU A 182 -5.61 -14.92 -15.34
C GLU A 182 -4.71 -16.16 -15.18
N ASP A 183 -3.46 -16.14 -15.62
CA ASP A 183 -2.48 -17.22 -15.45
C ASP A 183 -2.18 -17.48 -13.97
N TYR A 184 -1.93 -16.43 -13.19
CA TYR A 184 -1.78 -16.55 -11.74
C TYR A 184 -3.06 -17.00 -11.05
N LEU A 185 -4.21 -16.45 -11.46
CA LEU A 185 -5.50 -16.84 -10.90
C LEU A 185 -5.80 -18.34 -11.16
N HIS A 186 -5.52 -18.82 -12.37
CA HIS A 186 -5.64 -20.23 -12.72
C HIS A 186 -4.74 -21.12 -11.83
N SER A 187 -3.53 -20.67 -11.55
CA SER A 187 -2.58 -21.40 -10.70
C SER A 187 -3.01 -21.44 -9.23
N ILE A 188 -3.62 -20.34 -8.73
CA ILE A 188 -4.18 -20.25 -7.36
C ILE A 188 -5.49 -21.04 -7.23
N VAL A 189 -6.35 -20.94 -8.25
CA VAL A 189 -7.69 -21.54 -8.27
C VAL A 189 -7.85 -22.39 -9.53
N PRO A 190 -7.41 -23.66 -9.50
CA PRO A 190 -7.51 -24.55 -10.65
C PRO A 190 -8.94 -24.65 -11.18
N GLY A 191 -9.07 -24.54 -12.49
CA GLY A 191 -10.38 -24.58 -13.18
C GLY A 191 -10.91 -23.21 -13.60
N VAL A 192 -10.47 -22.10 -13.00
CA VAL A 192 -10.79 -20.76 -13.52
C VAL A 192 -9.93 -20.51 -14.77
N GLU A 193 -10.56 -20.27 -15.92
CA GLU A 193 -9.86 -20.06 -17.19
C GLU A 193 -9.77 -18.59 -17.57
N SER A 194 -10.83 -17.82 -17.30
CA SER A 194 -10.83 -16.38 -17.60
C SER A 194 -11.83 -15.63 -16.74
N VAL A 195 -11.67 -14.33 -16.67
CA VAL A 195 -12.59 -13.41 -16.02
C VAL A 195 -12.89 -12.25 -16.94
N ARG A 196 -14.16 -11.83 -16.97
CA ARG A 196 -14.59 -10.69 -17.79
C ARG A 196 -15.65 -9.86 -17.08
N ARG A 197 -15.82 -8.64 -17.56
CA ARG A 197 -16.94 -7.80 -17.18
C ARG A 197 -18.24 -8.35 -17.77
N LEU A 198 -19.28 -8.41 -16.96
CA LEU A 198 -20.65 -8.68 -17.37
C LEU A 198 -21.52 -7.44 -17.13
N ALA A 199 -22.09 -6.90 -18.19
CA ALA A 199 -23.06 -5.81 -18.09
C ALA A 199 -24.45 -6.38 -17.76
N VAL A 200 -25.07 -5.85 -16.70
CA VAL A 200 -26.43 -6.23 -16.26
C VAL A 200 -27.26 -4.96 -16.12
N ALA A 201 -28.06 -4.65 -17.15
CA ALA A 201 -28.79 -3.40 -17.27
C ALA A 201 -27.85 -2.18 -17.13
N ARG A 202 -28.06 -1.35 -16.11
CA ARG A 202 -27.21 -0.17 -15.80
C ARG A 202 -26.01 -0.48 -14.87
N TRP A 203 -25.85 -1.73 -14.50
CA TRP A 203 -24.81 -2.19 -13.57
C TRP A 203 -23.83 -3.09 -14.28
N GLU A 204 -22.71 -3.31 -13.63
CA GLU A 204 -21.71 -4.28 -14.06
C GLU A 204 -21.28 -5.18 -12.90
N THR A 205 -20.88 -6.39 -13.24
CA THR A 205 -20.32 -7.38 -12.33
C THR A 205 -19.26 -8.20 -13.06
N LEU A 206 -18.65 -9.16 -12.37
CA LEU A 206 -17.72 -10.12 -12.96
C LEU A 206 -18.43 -11.40 -13.39
N GLU A 207 -17.96 -11.96 -14.49
CA GLU A 207 -18.27 -13.31 -14.95
C GLU A 207 -16.95 -14.10 -15.08
N PHE A 208 -16.94 -15.29 -14.54
CA PHE A 208 -15.83 -16.24 -14.54
C PHE A 208 -16.15 -17.40 -15.48
N GLN A 209 -15.20 -17.79 -16.33
CA GLN A 209 -15.25 -19.00 -17.11
C GLN A 209 -14.50 -20.08 -16.32
N GLN A 210 -15.18 -21.18 -16.02
CA GLN A 210 -14.58 -22.28 -15.26
C GLN A 210 -14.76 -23.61 -15.99
N ARG A 211 -13.68 -24.39 -16.01
CA ARG A 211 -13.73 -25.76 -16.51
C ARG A 211 -14.46 -26.65 -15.50
N VAL A 212 -15.53 -27.27 -15.94
CA VAL A 212 -16.30 -28.23 -15.15
C VAL A 212 -16.03 -29.62 -15.69
N GLN A 213 -15.75 -30.57 -14.79
CA GLN A 213 -15.47 -31.96 -15.19
C GLN A 213 -16.65 -32.56 -15.98
N GLY A 214 -16.35 -33.14 -17.14
CA GLY A 214 -17.34 -33.72 -18.04
C GLY A 214 -18.07 -32.74 -18.96
N ALA A 215 -17.82 -31.45 -18.84
CA ALA A 215 -18.36 -30.46 -19.75
C ALA A 215 -17.46 -30.31 -21.01
N SER A 216 -18.09 -30.12 -22.17
CA SER A 216 -17.38 -29.91 -23.46
C SER A 216 -16.85 -28.48 -23.62
N ALA A 217 -17.35 -27.53 -22.83
CA ALA A 217 -16.93 -26.13 -22.81
C ALA A 217 -16.96 -25.59 -21.37
N PRO A 218 -16.19 -24.51 -21.08
CA PRO A 218 -16.24 -23.87 -19.78
C PRO A 218 -17.63 -23.30 -19.48
N TRP A 219 -17.99 -23.36 -18.20
CA TRP A 219 -19.24 -22.78 -17.71
C TRP A 219 -19.01 -21.36 -17.21
N SER A 220 -20.04 -20.52 -17.36
CA SER A 220 -20.03 -19.14 -16.88
C SER A 220 -20.64 -19.05 -15.49
N PHE A 221 -19.92 -18.41 -14.56
CA PHE A 221 -20.37 -18.13 -13.20
C PHE A 221 -20.25 -16.63 -12.91
N GLN A 222 -21.29 -16.03 -12.35
CA GLN A 222 -21.23 -14.66 -11.88
C GLN A 222 -20.48 -14.58 -10.53
N ALA A 223 -19.95 -13.38 -10.20
CA ALA A 223 -19.24 -13.14 -8.93
C ALA A 223 -20.03 -13.61 -7.69
N THR A 224 -21.35 -13.58 -7.73
CA THR A 224 -22.24 -14.04 -6.65
C THR A 224 -22.12 -15.54 -6.36
N SER A 225 -21.68 -16.32 -7.33
CA SER A 225 -21.56 -17.79 -7.25
C SER A 225 -20.11 -18.26 -7.07
N VAL A 226 -19.15 -17.32 -6.93
CA VAL A 226 -17.73 -17.61 -6.82
C VAL A 226 -17.28 -17.50 -5.35
N SER A 227 -16.31 -18.34 -4.95
CA SER A 227 -15.81 -18.35 -3.57
C SER A 227 -15.11 -17.04 -3.17
N ASP A 228 -15.09 -16.75 -1.85
CA ASP A 228 -14.36 -15.61 -1.30
C ASP A 228 -12.89 -15.64 -1.66
N GLY A 229 -12.26 -16.82 -1.59
CA GLY A 229 -10.86 -17.00 -1.94
C GLY A 229 -10.57 -16.64 -3.40
N THR A 230 -11.44 -17.07 -4.34
CA THR A 230 -11.28 -16.73 -5.76
C THR A 230 -11.39 -15.23 -6.00
N LEU A 231 -12.38 -14.57 -5.40
CA LEU A 231 -12.53 -13.12 -5.51
C LEU A 231 -11.36 -12.39 -4.86
N ARG A 232 -10.92 -12.83 -3.67
CA ARG A 232 -9.77 -12.24 -2.98
C ARG A 232 -8.50 -12.36 -3.82
N ALA A 233 -8.21 -13.57 -4.36
CA ALA A 233 -7.07 -13.79 -5.25
C ALA A 233 -7.10 -12.83 -6.45
N LEU A 234 -8.24 -12.76 -7.14
CA LEU A 234 -8.40 -11.83 -8.26
C LEU A 234 -8.15 -10.38 -7.84
N GLY A 235 -8.73 -9.93 -6.73
CA GLY A 235 -8.56 -8.57 -6.21
C GLY A 235 -7.11 -8.22 -5.91
N VAL A 236 -6.37 -9.15 -5.27
CA VAL A 236 -4.94 -9.01 -4.97
C VAL A 236 -4.13 -8.95 -6.26
N LEU A 237 -4.36 -9.86 -7.21
CA LEU A 237 -3.63 -9.87 -8.49
C LEU A 237 -3.88 -8.60 -9.30
N VAL A 238 -5.13 -8.10 -9.35
CA VAL A 238 -5.44 -6.83 -10.01
C VAL A 238 -4.74 -5.66 -9.29
N ALA A 239 -4.72 -5.63 -7.95
CA ALA A 239 -3.99 -4.61 -7.19
C ALA A 239 -2.48 -4.63 -7.51
N LEU A 240 -1.90 -5.83 -7.64
CA LEU A 240 -0.49 -6.01 -7.95
C LEU A 240 -0.13 -5.60 -9.39
N PHE A 241 -0.97 -5.85 -10.38
CA PHE A 241 -0.58 -5.73 -11.79
C PHE A 241 -1.29 -4.61 -12.57
N ALA A 242 -2.52 -4.22 -12.21
CA ALA A 242 -3.29 -3.28 -13.03
C ALA A 242 -2.66 -1.88 -13.14
N GLY A 243 -2.03 -1.40 -12.08
CA GLY A 243 -1.36 -0.08 -12.04
C GLY A 243 0.10 -0.08 -12.51
N ALA A 244 0.61 -1.13 -13.19
CA ALA A 244 2.04 -1.28 -13.48
C ALA A 244 2.63 -0.20 -14.41
N ASP A 245 1.82 0.43 -15.26
CA ASP A 245 2.27 1.52 -16.15
C ASP A 245 1.87 2.89 -15.64
N THR A 246 1.20 2.97 -14.50
CA THR A 246 1.02 4.23 -13.79
C THR A 246 2.28 4.50 -12.98
N THR A 247 2.54 5.76 -12.68
CA THR A 247 3.63 6.20 -11.82
C THR A 247 3.45 5.78 -10.35
N LEU A 248 2.79 4.63 -10.08
CA LEU A 248 2.64 4.12 -8.72
C LEU A 248 4.01 3.80 -8.15
N SER A 249 4.41 4.53 -7.13
CA SER A 249 5.69 4.36 -6.45
C SER A 249 5.70 3.13 -5.55
N ALA A 250 4.60 2.89 -4.85
CA ALA A 250 4.45 1.76 -3.95
C ALA A 250 3.01 1.24 -3.92
N VAL A 251 2.88 -0.08 -3.78
CA VAL A 251 1.60 -0.78 -3.58
C VAL A 251 1.62 -1.51 -2.25
N GLY A 252 0.67 -1.16 -1.38
CA GLY A 252 0.40 -1.88 -0.15
C GLY A 252 -0.75 -2.88 -0.35
N VAL A 253 -0.64 -4.09 0.19
CA VAL A 253 -1.75 -5.04 0.25
C VAL A 253 -1.86 -5.61 1.66
N GLU A 254 -3.06 -5.49 2.24
CA GLU A 254 -3.34 -6.02 3.58
C GLU A 254 -3.79 -7.47 3.49
N GLU A 255 -3.05 -8.37 4.16
CA GLU A 255 -3.35 -9.79 4.30
C GLU A 255 -3.78 -10.46 2.99
N PRO A 256 -2.92 -10.47 1.95
CA PRO A 256 -3.30 -10.94 0.61
C PRO A 256 -3.73 -12.40 0.58
N GLU A 257 -3.28 -13.20 1.54
CA GLU A 257 -3.56 -14.64 1.68
C GLU A 257 -4.90 -14.96 2.33
N THR A 258 -5.59 -13.97 2.91
CA THR A 258 -6.87 -14.21 3.62
C THR A 258 -7.88 -14.90 2.71
N ALA A 259 -8.51 -15.97 3.22
CA ALA A 259 -9.45 -16.84 2.52
C ALA A 259 -8.86 -17.67 1.35
N LEU A 260 -7.54 -17.62 1.14
CA LEU A 260 -6.89 -18.52 0.19
C LEU A 260 -6.57 -19.88 0.84
N HIS A 261 -6.52 -20.91 0.00
CA HIS A 261 -6.02 -22.21 0.44
C HIS A 261 -4.50 -22.12 0.71
N PRO A 262 -3.97 -22.72 1.79
CA PRO A 262 -2.53 -22.67 2.09
C PRO A 262 -1.62 -23.05 0.92
N ALA A 263 -2.02 -24.03 0.12
CA ALA A 263 -1.28 -24.45 -1.08
C ALA A 263 -1.10 -23.33 -2.13
N ALA A 264 -1.89 -22.26 -2.08
CA ALA A 264 -1.77 -21.12 -2.98
C ALA A 264 -0.70 -20.11 -2.55
N ALA A 265 -0.16 -20.23 -1.33
CA ALA A 265 0.80 -19.28 -0.76
C ALA A 265 2.05 -19.11 -1.63
N GLY A 266 2.61 -20.21 -2.18
CA GLY A 266 3.78 -20.13 -3.05
C GLY A 266 3.50 -19.37 -4.35
N VAL A 267 2.38 -19.64 -5.01
CA VAL A 267 1.97 -18.94 -6.24
C VAL A 267 1.71 -17.46 -5.97
N LEU A 268 1.08 -17.16 -4.84
CA LEU A 268 0.85 -15.78 -4.42
C LEU A 268 2.19 -15.04 -4.21
N LEU A 269 3.15 -15.68 -3.57
CA LEU A 269 4.49 -15.11 -3.36
C LEU A 269 5.20 -14.85 -4.69
N ASP A 270 5.08 -15.77 -5.66
CA ASP A 270 5.63 -15.59 -7.00
C ASP A 270 5.00 -14.39 -7.72
N ALA A 271 3.68 -14.22 -7.61
CA ALA A 271 2.99 -13.05 -8.16
C ALA A 271 3.45 -11.73 -7.51
N ILE A 272 3.67 -11.74 -6.18
CA ILE A 272 4.19 -10.60 -5.44
C ILE A 272 5.60 -10.23 -5.90
N ARG A 273 6.50 -11.22 -6.06
CA ARG A 273 7.86 -11.02 -6.55
C ARG A 273 7.88 -10.45 -7.95
N ASP A 274 7.09 -11.02 -8.83
CA ASP A 274 6.91 -10.55 -10.19
C ASP A 274 6.44 -9.08 -10.25
N ALA A 275 5.48 -8.70 -9.42
CA ALA A 275 5.04 -7.31 -9.30
C ALA A 275 6.15 -6.40 -8.73
N SER A 276 6.98 -6.92 -7.81
CA SER A 276 8.05 -6.15 -7.14
C SER A 276 9.23 -5.80 -8.06
N GLU A 277 9.37 -6.43 -9.21
CA GLU A 277 10.37 -6.07 -10.22
C GLU A 277 10.14 -4.67 -10.82
N ARG A 278 8.91 -4.16 -10.74
CA ARG A 278 8.50 -2.89 -11.37
C ARG A 278 8.19 -1.78 -10.38
N ARG A 279 7.92 -2.12 -9.12
CA ARG A 279 7.53 -1.16 -8.08
C ARG A 279 7.75 -1.73 -6.69
N GLN A 280 7.80 -0.88 -5.69
CA GLN A 280 7.84 -1.33 -4.31
C GLN A 280 6.49 -1.97 -3.92
N VAL A 281 6.54 -3.19 -3.36
CA VAL A 281 5.36 -3.89 -2.84
C VAL A 281 5.52 -4.05 -1.32
N LEU A 282 4.53 -3.62 -0.57
CA LEU A 282 4.46 -3.73 0.89
C LEU A 282 3.28 -4.62 1.26
N LEU A 283 3.51 -5.62 2.08
CA LEU A 283 2.47 -6.54 2.52
C LEU A 283 2.36 -6.57 4.03
N THR A 284 1.16 -6.78 4.54
CA THR A 284 0.98 -7.27 5.91
C THR A 284 0.49 -8.70 5.85
N THR A 285 1.02 -9.55 6.72
CA THR A 285 0.59 -10.95 6.81
C THR A 285 0.69 -11.45 8.25
N HIS A 286 -0.24 -12.33 8.60
CA HIS A 286 -0.21 -13.16 9.79
C HIS A 286 -0.11 -14.65 9.43
N SER A 287 0.10 -14.98 8.15
CA SER A 287 0.14 -16.36 7.66
C SER A 287 1.57 -16.92 7.71
N PRO A 288 1.84 -17.90 8.56
CA PRO A 288 3.09 -18.62 8.48
C PRO A 288 3.30 -19.31 7.13
N ASP A 289 2.22 -19.78 6.49
CA ASP A 289 2.30 -20.49 5.21
C ASP A 289 2.83 -19.60 4.08
N LEU A 290 2.49 -18.29 4.09
CA LEU A 290 3.06 -17.33 3.13
C LEU A 290 4.54 -17.08 3.43
N LEU A 291 4.94 -17.14 4.70
CA LEU A 291 6.29 -16.89 5.17
C LEU A 291 7.20 -18.14 5.21
N ASP A 292 6.66 -19.34 4.93
CA ASP A 292 7.44 -20.60 4.94
C ASP A 292 8.33 -20.79 3.71
N SER A 293 8.37 -19.82 2.80
CA SER A 293 9.26 -19.91 1.65
C SER A 293 10.71 -19.59 2.03
N ALA A 294 11.61 -20.53 1.76
CA ALA A 294 13.05 -20.33 1.91
C ALA A 294 13.62 -19.21 1.00
N SER A 295 12.82 -18.73 0.05
CA SER A 295 13.22 -17.64 -0.84
C SER A 295 13.05 -16.24 -0.20
N ILE A 296 12.38 -16.12 0.94
CA ILE A 296 12.22 -14.84 1.65
C ILE A 296 13.51 -14.50 2.39
N ARG A 297 14.09 -13.35 2.05
CA ARG A 297 15.32 -12.87 2.67
C ARG A 297 15.03 -12.08 3.94
N PRO A 298 15.94 -12.08 4.94
CA PRO A 298 15.77 -11.32 6.17
C PRO A 298 15.60 -9.80 5.96
N ASP A 299 16.18 -9.26 4.88
CA ASP A 299 16.09 -7.84 4.52
C ASP A 299 14.74 -7.46 3.89
N GLU A 300 13.96 -8.44 3.45
CA GLU A 300 12.59 -8.26 2.96
C GLU A 300 11.54 -8.22 4.09
N LEU A 301 11.94 -8.55 5.32
CA LEU A 301 11.04 -8.71 6.46
C LEU A 301 11.08 -7.51 7.39
N LEU A 302 9.89 -7.12 7.84
CA LEU A 302 9.69 -6.23 8.99
C LEU A 302 8.87 -6.98 10.05
N ALA A 303 9.48 -7.19 11.20
CA ALA A 303 8.77 -7.74 12.35
C ALA A 303 7.98 -6.65 13.07
N VAL A 304 6.79 -7.01 13.55
CA VAL A 304 5.86 -6.08 14.21
C VAL A 304 5.50 -6.64 15.58
N ARG A 305 5.63 -5.82 16.60
CA ARG A 305 5.26 -6.18 17.98
C ARG A 305 4.48 -5.04 18.64
N SER A 306 3.50 -5.38 19.43
CA SER A 306 2.80 -4.41 20.28
C SER A 306 3.25 -4.59 21.73
N VAL A 307 3.87 -3.56 22.30
CA VAL A 307 4.34 -3.54 23.69
C VAL A 307 3.70 -2.34 24.41
N GLU A 308 2.93 -2.60 25.44
CA GLU A 308 2.28 -1.56 26.26
C GLU A 308 1.55 -0.47 25.43
N GLY A 309 0.86 -0.88 24.36
CA GLY A 309 0.12 0.04 23.49
C GLY A 309 1.00 0.84 22.51
N THR A 310 2.27 0.48 22.40
CA THR A 310 3.17 0.97 21.34
C THR A 310 3.41 -0.13 20.32
N THR A 311 3.22 0.19 19.05
CA THR A 311 3.59 -0.72 17.95
C THR A 311 5.01 -0.41 17.53
N GLU A 312 5.88 -1.42 17.65
CA GLU A 312 7.25 -1.39 17.17
C GLU A 312 7.30 -2.11 15.82
N VAL A 313 7.97 -1.51 14.85
CA VAL A 313 8.17 -2.09 13.51
C VAL A 313 9.63 -1.89 13.15
N SER A 314 10.36 -2.98 12.97
CA SER A 314 11.76 -2.94 12.56
C SER A 314 12.13 -4.22 11.81
N ARG A 315 13.36 -4.29 11.32
CA ARG A 315 13.92 -5.57 10.85
C ARG A 315 13.86 -6.61 11.98
N PRO A 316 13.78 -7.90 11.64
CA PRO A 316 13.90 -8.95 12.65
C PRO A 316 15.19 -8.77 13.48
N ASP A 317 15.16 -9.18 14.73
CA ASP A 317 16.33 -9.14 15.61
C ASP A 317 17.49 -9.98 15.05
N GLU A 318 18.67 -9.82 15.64
CA GLU A 318 19.88 -10.47 15.13
C GLU A 318 19.77 -12.01 15.15
N ALA A 319 19.16 -12.58 16.19
CA ALA A 319 18.98 -14.03 16.31
C ALA A 319 18.07 -14.56 15.19
N SER A 320 16.94 -13.90 14.94
CA SER A 320 16.03 -14.25 13.86
C SER A 320 16.70 -14.10 12.49
N ARG A 321 17.44 -13.00 12.26
CA ARG A 321 18.18 -12.79 11.00
C ARG A 321 19.23 -13.87 10.74
N MET A 322 19.97 -14.28 11.78
CA MET A 322 20.97 -15.36 11.66
C MET A 322 20.29 -16.70 11.35
N ALA A 323 19.22 -17.04 12.08
CA ALA A 323 18.46 -18.27 11.85
C ALA A 323 17.91 -18.37 10.43
N LEU A 324 17.37 -17.28 9.89
CA LEU A 324 16.89 -17.18 8.51
C LEU A 324 18.04 -17.29 7.50
N LYS A 325 19.14 -16.55 7.71
CA LYS A 325 20.29 -16.52 6.82
C LYS A 325 20.97 -17.88 6.69
N GLU A 326 21.07 -18.61 7.79
CA GLU A 326 21.66 -19.95 7.84
C GLU A 326 20.64 -21.05 7.46
N SER A 327 19.42 -20.68 7.07
CA SER A 327 18.34 -21.59 6.72
C SER A 327 18.02 -22.63 7.81
N LEU A 328 18.23 -22.26 9.07
CA LEU A 328 17.88 -23.09 10.23
C LEU A 328 16.37 -23.12 10.45
N PHE A 329 15.71 -22.00 10.17
CA PHE A 329 14.26 -21.82 10.27
C PHE A 329 13.78 -20.95 9.11
N THR A 330 12.50 -21.14 8.70
CA THR A 330 11.79 -20.19 7.86
C THR A 330 11.21 -19.06 8.71
N ALA A 331 10.80 -17.96 8.07
CA ALA A 331 10.12 -16.87 8.77
C ALA A 331 8.75 -17.33 9.33
N GLY A 332 8.09 -18.26 8.64
CA GLY A 332 6.84 -18.87 9.09
C GLY A 332 7.04 -19.75 10.34
N GLU A 333 8.11 -20.52 10.40
CA GLU A 333 8.45 -21.31 11.59
C GLU A 333 8.76 -20.41 12.80
N LEU A 334 9.55 -19.35 12.62
CA LEU A 334 9.81 -18.36 13.65
C LEU A 334 8.53 -17.66 14.13
N LEU A 335 7.62 -17.34 13.19
CA LEU A 335 6.33 -16.74 13.54
C LEU A 335 5.46 -17.71 14.37
N ARG A 336 5.37 -18.99 13.99
CA ARG A 336 4.63 -20.03 14.76
C ARG A 336 5.19 -20.21 16.16
N ALA A 337 6.50 -20.06 16.32
CA ALA A 337 7.18 -20.20 17.59
C ALA A 337 7.15 -18.91 18.45
N ASP A 338 6.51 -17.84 17.96
CA ASP A 338 6.54 -16.49 18.58
C ASP A 338 7.98 -16.00 18.80
N GLN A 339 8.86 -16.22 17.83
CA GLN A 339 10.29 -15.85 17.88
C GLN A 339 10.69 -14.84 16.79
N LEU A 340 9.77 -14.41 15.96
CA LEU A 340 10.03 -13.36 14.95
C LEU A 340 9.84 -11.98 15.59
N HIS A 341 10.83 -11.50 16.30
CA HIS A 341 10.75 -10.23 17.02
C HIS A 341 11.41 -9.08 16.25
N PRO A 342 10.93 -7.84 16.42
CA PRO A 342 11.60 -6.66 15.90
C PRO A 342 12.90 -6.40 16.68
N GLU A 343 13.91 -5.88 15.98
CA GLU A 343 15.13 -5.38 16.60
C GLU A 343 14.80 -4.22 17.54
N VAL A 344 15.16 -4.36 18.81
CA VAL A 344 14.93 -3.30 19.80
C VAL A 344 15.87 -2.14 19.49
N ARG A 345 15.33 -1.02 19.04
CA ARG A 345 16.10 0.23 19.01
C ARG A 345 16.11 0.81 20.42
N GLU A 346 17.28 0.91 21.00
CA GLU A 346 17.44 1.72 22.21
C GLU A 346 16.96 3.13 21.90
N VAL A 347 15.83 3.51 22.46
CA VAL A 347 15.38 4.91 22.42
C VAL A 347 16.35 5.69 23.27
N VAL A 348 17.33 6.32 22.66
CA VAL A 348 18.14 7.34 23.34
C VAL A 348 17.17 8.43 23.77
N ALA A 349 16.81 8.43 25.04
CA ALA A 349 15.99 9.47 25.64
C ALA A 349 16.73 10.80 25.50
N SER A 350 16.25 11.68 24.64
CA SER A 350 16.69 13.07 24.50
C SER A 350 15.74 14.01 25.22
#